data_5b0b60183b06124f0986510e62d38b4d
#
_entry.id   5b0b60183b06124f0986510e62d38b4d
#
_cell.length_a   1.000
_cell.length_b   1.000
_cell.length_c   1.000
_cell.angle_alpha   90.00
_cell.angle_beta   90.00
_cell.angle_gamma   90.00
#
_symmetry.space_group_name_H-M   'P 1'
#
loop_
_entity.id
_entity.type
_entity.pdbx_description
1 polymer ?
#
loop_
_entity_poly.entity_id
_entity_poly.type
_entity_poly.pdbx_seq_one_letter_code
_entity_poly.pdbx_strand_id
1 'polypeptide(L)'
;MNLDKDKLAYNGGNMTTEAAKDFCLKVNDMIEGAGLSVYTPTNNKKINQKDSLGNKDIARMIVAKDSEAIINSDVRVFNGELTPGTLIETGQVLGMNDMSNIIIKTIEKMEHLGHNDTSIKDALWNICHYERSKDFILYDTDIRYHEEPETGYRRSTFKHQYQRGVGMKLMNNVDGYIRFNTLQDTLDLISQETTEDVYNVVMDDDGNIKSVQNIFE
;
A
#
# COMPACT_ATOMS: atom_id res chain seq x y z
N MET A 1 15.33 -22.17 -11.47
CA MET A 1 13.99 -22.56 -11.00
C MET A 1 13.28 -21.24 -10.76
N ASN A 2 12.52 -20.75 -11.75
CA ASN A 2 11.78 -19.49 -11.62
C ASN A 2 10.68 -19.74 -10.59
N LEU A 3 10.87 -19.24 -9.39
CA LEU A 3 9.77 -19.03 -8.46
C LEU A 3 9.12 -17.72 -8.90
N ASP A 4 8.20 -17.78 -9.86
CA ASP A 4 7.22 -16.71 -10.07
C ASP A 4 6.43 -16.63 -8.76
N LYS A 5 6.90 -15.77 -7.86
CA LYS A 5 6.14 -15.45 -6.66
C LYS A 5 5.03 -14.50 -7.12
N ASP A 6 3.79 -14.96 -6.99
CA ASP A 6 2.64 -14.09 -7.25
C ASP A 6 2.79 -12.80 -6.46
N LYS A 7 2.68 -11.65 -7.13
CA LYS A 7 2.68 -10.35 -6.46
C LYS A 7 1.61 -10.34 -5.37
N LEU A 8 1.95 -9.81 -4.20
CA LEU A 8 1.02 -9.64 -3.09
C LEU A 8 0.38 -8.26 -3.13
N ALA A 9 -0.94 -8.22 -3.11
CA ALA A 9 -1.69 -6.98 -2.94
C ALA A 9 -2.20 -6.81 -1.51
N TYR A 10 -2.20 -5.57 -1.01
CA TYR A 10 -2.95 -5.15 0.18
C TYR A 10 -4.24 -4.47 -0.25
N ASN A 11 -5.38 -4.91 0.27
CA ASN A 11 -6.69 -4.33 -0.04
C ASN A 11 -7.24 -3.59 1.19
N GLY A 12 -7.03 -2.28 1.24
CA GLY A 12 -7.47 -1.39 2.32
C GLY A 12 -8.77 -0.66 2.00
N GLY A 13 -9.69 -0.60 2.95
CA GLY A 13 -10.96 0.08 2.75
C GLY A 13 -11.83 0.18 3.99
N ASN A 14 -13.01 0.78 3.82
CA ASN A 14 -14.00 0.87 4.87
C ASN A 14 -14.59 -0.52 5.17
N MET A 15 -14.57 -0.93 6.45
CA MET A 15 -15.08 -2.21 6.93
C MET A 15 -16.10 -2.04 8.07
N THR A 16 -16.64 -0.83 8.23
CA THR A 16 -17.50 -0.51 9.36
C THR A 16 -18.96 -0.92 9.17
N THR A 17 -19.37 -1.21 7.95
CA THR A 17 -20.73 -1.68 7.61
C THR A 17 -20.68 -2.95 6.79
N GLU A 18 -21.75 -3.75 6.79
CA GLU A 18 -21.82 -4.96 5.96
C GLU A 18 -21.68 -4.64 4.47
N ALA A 19 -22.32 -3.59 3.97
CA ALA A 19 -22.19 -3.17 2.57
C ALA A 19 -20.74 -2.78 2.22
N ALA A 20 -20.02 -2.15 3.13
CA ALA A 20 -18.62 -1.82 2.92
C ALA A 20 -17.71 -3.06 2.93
N LYS A 21 -18.01 -4.04 3.78
CA LYS A 21 -17.29 -5.34 3.77
C LYS A 21 -17.54 -6.10 2.48
N ASP A 22 -18.80 -6.19 2.03
CA ASP A 22 -19.16 -6.84 0.77
C ASP A 22 -18.44 -6.19 -0.41
N PHE A 23 -18.31 -4.86 -0.37
CA PHE A 23 -17.57 -4.12 -1.38
C PHE A 23 -16.06 -4.41 -1.32
N CYS A 24 -15.46 -4.49 -0.14
CA CYS A 24 -14.06 -4.92 0.02
C CYS A 24 -13.83 -6.34 -0.52
N LEU A 25 -14.77 -7.26 -0.29
CA LEU A 25 -14.70 -8.62 -0.82
C LEU A 25 -14.80 -8.63 -2.35
N LYS A 26 -15.66 -7.79 -2.94
CA LYS A 26 -15.72 -7.63 -4.39
C LYS A 26 -14.38 -7.15 -4.97
N VAL A 27 -13.70 -6.22 -4.32
CA VAL A 27 -12.37 -5.77 -4.74
C VAL A 27 -11.33 -6.88 -4.56
N ASN A 28 -11.45 -7.68 -3.49
CA ASN A 28 -10.62 -8.88 -3.31
C ASN A 28 -10.73 -9.82 -4.52
N ASP A 29 -11.96 -10.14 -4.94
CA ASP A 29 -12.21 -11.00 -6.10
C ASP A 29 -11.62 -10.40 -7.39
N MET A 30 -11.64 -9.08 -7.55
CA MET A 30 -11.01 -8.40 -8.70
C MET A 30 -9.49 -8.55 -8.68
N ILE A 31 -8.85 -8.41 -7.51
CA ILE A 31 -7.41 -8.56 -7.33
C ILE A 31 -6.98 -10.01 -7.62
N GLU A 32 -7.70 -10.98 -7.06
CA GLU A 32 -7.45 -12.40 -7.33
C GLU A 32 -7.71 -12.77 -8.79
N GLY A 33 -8.74 -12.18 -9.40
CA GLY A 33 -9.06 -12.33 -10.82
C GLY A 33 -7.96 -11.83 -11.76
N ALA A 34 -7.18 -10.83 -11.34
CA ALA A 34 -6.00 -10.35 -12.06
C ALA A 34 -4.76 -11.25 -11.85
N GLY A 35 -4.85 -12.32 -11.04
CA GLY A 35 -3.74 -13.24 -10.78
C GLY A 35 -2.80 -12.79 -9.65
N LEU A 36 -3.23 -11.83 -8.82
CA LEU A 36 -2.47 -11.36 -7.67
C LEU A 36 -2.91 -12.11 -6.40
N SER A 37 -1.97 -12.41 -5.50
CA SER A 37 -2.32 -12.80 -4.13
C SER A 37 -2.80 -11.57 -3.35
N VAL A 38 -3.74 -11.73 -2.41
CA VAL A 38 -4.29 -10.57 -1.69
C VAL A 38 -4.38 -10.78 -0.18
N TYR A 39 -3.98 -9.76 0.58
CA TYR A 39 -4.31 -9.62 1.98
C TYR A 39 -5.42 -8.57 2.14
N THR A 40 -6.53 -8.98 2.72
CA THR A 40 -7.64 -8.10 3.10
C THR A 40 -7.88 -8.24 4.60
N PRO A 41 -7.80 -7.17 5.40
CA PRO A 41 -7.98 -7.23 6.86
C PRO A 41 -9.26 -7.94 7.31
N THR A 42 -10.37 -7.83 6.56
CA THR A 42 -11.62 -8.56 6.83
C THR A 42 -11.47 -10.08 6.84
N ASN A 43 -10.55 -10.63 6.07
CA ASN A 43 -10.32 -12.06 5.97
C ASN A 43 -9.41 -12.60 7.07
N ASN A 44 -8.77 -11.73 7.87
CA ASN A 44 -7.91 -12.15 8.95
C ASN A 44 -8.73 -12.56 10.19
N LYS A 45 -9.00 -13.88 10.30
CA LYS A 45 -9.81 -14.46 11.39
C LYS A 45 -9.24 -14.18 12.78
N LYS A 46 -7.90 -14.05 12.92
CA LYS A 46 -7.25 -13.83 14.22
C LYS A 46 -7.59 -12.47 14.82
N ILE A 47 -7.63 -11.42 14.00
CA ILE A 47 -7.96 -10.05 14.45
C ILE A 47 -9.47 -9.77 14.44
N ASN A 48 -10.26 -10.60 13.75
CA ASN A 48 -11.71 -10.41 13.66
C ASN A 48 -12.49 -11.18 14.74
N GLN A 49 -11.86 -12.12 15.47
CA GLN A 49 -12.47 -12.81 16.63
C GLN A 49 -12.39 -11.94 17.89
N LYS A 50 -13.07 -10.78 17.85
CA LYS A 50 -13.01 -9.75 18.90
C LYS A 50 -13.46 -10.23 20.29
N ASP A 51 -14.29 -11.27 20.35
CA ASP A 51 -14.81 -11.81 21.61
C ASP A 51 -13.83 -12.71 22.37
N SER A 52 -12.76 -13.17 21.71
CA SER A 52 -11.78 -14.11 22.29
C SER A 52 -10.49 -13.45 22.78
N LEU A 53 -10.27 -12.19 22.41
CA LEU A 53 -9.06 -11.44 22.74
C LEU A 53 -9.39 -10.31 23.73
N GLY A 54 -8.55 -10.13 24.76
CA GLY A 54 -8.69 -8.98 25.65
C GLY A 54 -8.55 -7.68 24.84
N ASN A 55 -9.44 -6.70 25.08
CA ASN A 55 -9.52 -5.45 24.31
C ASN A 55 -8.19 -4.69 24.15
N LYS A 56 -7.19 -4.92 25.03
CA LYS A 56 -5.89 -4.25 24.96
C LYS A 56 -4.98 -4.78 23.86
N ASP A 57 -5.12 -6.05 23.52
CA ASP A 57 -4.19 -6.74 22.60
C ASP A 57 -4.66 -6.66 21.15
N ILE A 58 -5.98 -6.61 20.92
CA ILE A 58 -6.55 -6.55 19.55
C ILE A 58 -6.03 -5.34 18.77
N ALA A 59 -6.02 -4.15 19.36
CA ALA A 59 -5.62 -2.93 18.65
C ALA A 59 -4.16 -3.00 18.19
N ARG A 60 -3.26 -3.54 19.03
CA ARG A 60 -1.86 -3.75 18.67
C ARG A 60 -1.70 -4.79 17.58
N MET A 61 -2.40 -5.92 17.70
CA MET A 61 -2.37 -6.99 16.70
C MET A 61 -2.89 -6.53 15.33
N ILE A 62 -3.96 -5.71 15.29
CA ILE A 62 -4.46 -5.13 14.03
C ILE A 62 -3.35 -4.29 13.41
N VAL A 63 -2.79 -3.32 14.13
CA VAL A 63 -1.73 -2.45 13.62
C VAL A 63 -0.52 -3.25 13.15
N ALA A 64 -0.06 -4.24 13.95
CA ALA A 64 1.08 -5.07 13.58
C ALA A 64 0.83 -5.85 12.28
N LYS A 65 -0.33 -6.52 12.16
CA LYS A 65 -0.62 -7.38 11.00
C LYS A 65 -0.93 -6.58 9.74
N ASP A 66 -1.65 -5.49 9.86
CA ASP A 66 -1.95 -4.64 8.70
C ASP A 66 -0.68 -3.90 8.24
N SER A 67 0.17 -3.41 9.16
CA SER A 67 1.46 -2.82 8.81
C SER A 67 2.40 -3.83 8.15
N GLU A 68 2.50 -5.06 8.69
CA GLU A 68 3.27 -6.15 8.08
C GLU A 68 2.80 -6.43 6.66
N ALA A 69 1.48 -6.51 6.44
CA ALA A 69 0.90 -6.74 5.13
C ALA A 69 1.14 -5.57 4.16
N ILE A 70 1.00 -4.32 4.62
CA ILE A 70 1.29 -3.12 3.81
C ILE A 70 2.78 -3.08 3.40
N ILE A 71 3.70 -3.38 4.31
CA ILE A 71 5.13 -3.38 4.03
C ILE A 71 5.50 -4.47 3.02
N ASN A 72 4.91 -5.66 3.15
CA ASN A 72 5.23 -6.80 2.31
C ASN A 72 4.46 -6.86 0.99
N SER A 73 3.45 -5.99 0.79
CA SER A 73 2.72 -5.95 -0.46
C SER A 73 3.50 -5.24 -1.56
N ASP A 74 3.39 -5.77 -2.78
CA ASP A 74 3.91 -5.18 -4.01
C ASP A 74 2.93 -4.16 -4.59
N VAL A 75 1.63 -4.38 -4.34
CA VAL A 75 0.53 -3.52 -4.81
C VAL A 75 -0.32 -3.10 -3.61
N ARG A 76 -0.60 -1.82 -3.46
CA ARG A 76 -1.39 -1.27 -2.36
C ARG A 76 -2.64 -0.59 -2.88
N VAL A 77 -3.78 -1.23 -2.70
CA VAL A 77 -5.09 -0.83 -3.24
C VAL A 77 -5.94 -0.23 -2.12
N PHE A 78 -6.35 1.01 -2.27
CA PHE A 78 -7.17 1.71 -1.27
C PHE A 78 -8.45 2.28 -1.87
N ASN A 79 -9.56 2.08 -1.13
CA ASN A 79 -10.81 2.77 -1.43
C ASN A 79 -10.69 4.25 -1.07
N GLY A 80 -11.07 5.11 -1.98
CA GLY A 80 -11.07 6.55 -1.77
C GLY A 80 -12.10 7.06 -0.75
N GLU A 81 -13.04 6.24 -0.28
CA GLU A 81 -13.86 6.53 0.90
C GLU A 81 -13.07 6.23 2.17
N LEU A 82 -12.18 7.13 2.53
CA LEU A 82 -11.24 6.90 3.61
C LEU A 82 -11.92 6.99 4.99
N THR A 83 -11.92 5.86 5.69
CA THR A 83 -12.12 5.85 7.15
C THR A 83 -10.86 6.36 7.86
N PRO A 84 -10.92 6.73 9.15
CA PRO A 84 -9.73 7.08 9.91
C PRO A 84 -8.63 6.01 9.86
N GLY A 85 -8.97 4.71 9.87
CA GLY A 85 -8.02 3.62 9.72
C GLY A 85 -7.30 3.67 8.37
N THR A 86 -8.07 3.73 7.28
CA THR A 86 -7.52 3.79 5.92
C THR A 86 -6.69 5.05 5.68
N LEU A 87 -7.03 6.18 6.33
CA LEU A 87 -6.19 7.41 6.31
C LEU A 87 -4.83 7.18 6.96
N ILE A 88 -4.77 6.46 8.08
CA ILE A 88 -3.52 6.13 8.76
C ILE A 88 -2.67 5.19 7.88
N GLU A 89 -3.28 4.18 7.28
CA GLU A 89 -2.62 3.24 6.39
C GLU A 89 -2.04 3.93 5.14
N THR A 90 -2.80 4.79 4.49
CA THR A 90 -2.30 5.60 3.36
C THR A 90 -1.21 6.58 3.79
N GLY A 91 -1.30 7.13 5.00
CA GLY A 91 -0.25 7.94 5.62
C GLY A 91 1.02 7.14 5.90
N GLN A 92 0.90 5.88 6.29
CA GLN A 92 2.03 4.96 6.46
C GLN A 92 2.75 4.73 5.12
N VAL A 93 2.03 4.43 4.05
CA VAL A 93 2.61 4.26 2.70
C VAL A 93 3.33 5.52 2.24
N LEU A 94 2.71 6.69 2.42
CA LEU A 94 3.36 7.97 2.11
C LEU A 94 4.64 8.15 2.91
N GLY A 95 4.62 7.86 4.22
CA GLY A 95 5.78 7.97 5.11
C GLY A 95 6.92 7.06 4.70
N MET A 96 6.64 5.81 4.31
CA MET A 96 7.64 4.88 3.81
C MET A 96 8.26 5.37 2.50
N ASN A 97 7.46 5.85 1.56
CA ASN A 97 7.95 6.43 0.31
C ASN A 97 8.83 7.66 0.55
N ASP A 98 8.42 8.57 1.45
CA ASP A 98 9.18 9.78 1.77
C ASP A 98 10.50 9.45 2.48
N MET A 99 10.49 8.50 3.42
CA MET A 99 11.69 8.05 4.10
C MET A 99 12.67 7.40 3.11
N SER A 100 12.18 6.56 2.21
CA SER A 100 12.98 5.96 1.14
C SER A 100 13.66 7.03 0.27
N ASN A 101 12.91 8.07 -0.11
CA ASN A 101 13.46 9.21 -0.85
C ASN A 101 14.56 9.94 -0.07
N ILE A 102 14.39 10.13 1.24
CA ILE A 102 15.40 10.79 2.10
C ILE A 102 16.67 9.93 2.16
N ILE A 103 16.52 8.61 2.39
CA ILE A 103 17.66 7.68 2.47
C ILE A 103 18.43 7.66 1.14
N ILE A 104 17.75 7.51 0.00
CA ILE A 104 18.39 7.51 -1.32
C ILE A 104 19.19 8.79 -1.54
N LYS A 105 18.57 9.95 -1.31
CA LYS A 105 19.27 11.25 -1.46
C LYS A 105 20.45 11.40 -0.50
N THR A 106 20.38 10.81 0.69
CA THR A 106 21.49 10.83 1.65
C THR A 106 22.64 9.95 1.15
N ILE A 107 22.35 8.77 0.62
CA ILE A 107 23.35 7.88 0.02
C ILE A 107 24.04 8.56 -1.16
N GLU A 108 23.29 9.15 -2.09
CA GLU A 108 23.84 9.89 -3.24
C GLU A 108 24.77 11.03 -2.80
N LYS A 109 24.39 11.75 -1.74
CA LYS A 109 25.22 12.81 -1.17
C LYS A 109 26.50 12.27 -0.53
N MET A 110 26.44 11.16 0.19
CA MET A 110 27.60 10.50 0.78
C MET A 110 28.58 10.03 -0.28
N GLU A 111 28.09 9.45 -1.38
CA GLU A 111 28.91 9.07 -2.54
C GLU A 111 29.63 10.26 -3.14
N HIS A 112 28.93 11.37 -3.36
CA HIS A 112 29.48 12.59 -3.89
C HIS A 112 30.61 13.16 -3.00
N LEU A 113 30.55 12.92 -1.68
CA LEU A 113 31.56 13.30 -0.71
C LEU A 113 32.71 12.28 -0.57
N GLY A 114 32.72 11.19 -1.36
CA GLY A 114 33.78 10.18 -1.38
C GLY A 114 33.64 9.11 -0.28
N HIS A 115 32.51 9.01 0.38
CA HIS A 115 32.21 7.94 1.36
C HIS A 115 31.72 6.68 0.63
N ASN A 116 32.60 5.70 0.44
CA ASN A 116 32.38 4.51 -0.37
C ASN A 116 32.28 3.21 0.45
N ASP A 117 31.70 3.24 1.62
CA ASP A 117 31.46 1.99 2.38
C ASP A 117 30.23 1.25 1.78
N THR A 118 30.51 0.16 1.04
CA THR A 118 29.62 -0.35 0.01
C THR A 118 28.49 -1.23 0.55
N SER A 119 28.69 -2.08 1.55
CA SER A 119 27.75 -3.14 1.88
C SER A 119 26.42 -2.67 2.51
N ILE A 120 26.46 -1.79 3.52
CA ILE A 120 25.25 -1.26 4.16
C ILE A 120 24.52 -0.31 3.23
N LYS A 121 25.28 0.49 2.49
CA LYS A 121 24.78 1.43 1.50
C LYS A 121 24.00 0.73 0.40
N ASP A 122 24.55 -0.33 -0.20
CA ASP A 122 23.90 -1.09 -1.26
C ASP A 122 22.62 -1.77 -0.76
N ALA A 123 22.64 -2.32 0.46
CA ALA A 123 21.44 -2.89 1.07
C ALA A 123 20.35 -1.84 1.29
N LEU A 124 20.68 -0.66 1.84
CA LEU A 124 19.71 0.42 2.03
C LEU A 124 19.19 0.97 0.70
N TRP A 125 20.07 1.12 -0.29
CA TRP A 125 19.69 1.54 -1.64
C TRP A 125 18.66 0.60 -2.24
N ASN A 126 18.92 -0.71 -2.23
CA ASN A 126 18.04 -1.73 -2.78
C ASN A 126 16.68 -1.74 -2.07
N ILE A 127 16.66 -1.73 -0.72
CA ILE A 127 15.41 -1.69 0.05
C ILE A 127 14.58 -0.44 -0.29
N CYS A 128 15.21 0.72 -0.37
CA CYS A 128 14.52 1.96 -0.67
C CYS A 128 14.01 2.02 -2.12
N HIS A 129 14.78 1.52 -3.08
CA HIS A 129 14.34 1.43 -4.47
C HIS A 129 13.19 0.46 -4.63
N TYR A 130 13.26 -0.71 -3.99
CA TYR A 130 12.15 -1.66 -3.96
C TYR A 130 10.87 -1.05 -3.37
N GLU A 131 10.97 -0.35 -2.22
CA GLU A 131 9.80 0.31 -1.62
C GLU A 131 9.17 1.35 -2.57
N ARG A 132 9.99 2.07 -3.32
CA ARG A 132 9.51 3.08 -4.30
C ARG A 132 8.94 2.48 -5.57
N SER A 133 9.34 1.27 -5.94
CA SER A 133 8.80 0.57 -7.12
C SER A 133 7.43 -0.06 -6.92
N LYS A 134 6.96 -0.13 -5.67
CA LYS A 134 5.67 -0.73 -5.34
C LYS A 134 4.51 0.11 -5.85
N ASP A 135 3.52 -0.56 -6.40
CA ASP A 135 2.33 0.09 -6.92
C ASP A 135 1.41 0.59 -5.80
N PHE A 136 0.85 1.76 -6.01
CA PHE A 136 -0.17 2.33 -5.15
C PHE A 136 -1.40 2.68 -5.98
N ILE A 137 -2.56 2.21 -5.57
CA ILE A 137 -3.84 2.47 -6.22
C ILE A 137 -4.79 3.07 -5.21
N LEU A 138 -5.23 4.30 -5.48
CA LEU A 138 -6.37 4.91 -4.82
C LEU A 138 -7.51 4.95 -5.83
N TYR A 139 -8.61 4.23 -5.58
CA TYR A 139 -9.76 4.22 -6.48
C TYR A 139 -10.97 4.92 -5.88
N ASP A 140 -11.80 5.52 -6.74
CA ASP A 140 -13.00 6.25 -6.37
C ASP A 140 -14.25 5.55 -6.85
N THR A 141 -15.22 5.44 -5.93
CA THR A 141 -16.56 4.86 -6.17
C THR A 141 -17.66 5.92 -6.31
N ASP A 142 -17.34 7.21 -6.20
CA ASP A 142 -18.33 8.27 -6.27
C ASP A 142 -18.90 8.38 -7.70
N ILE A 143 -20.20 8.11 -7.86
CA ILE A 143 -20.91 8.18 -9.13
C ILE A 143 -21.13 9.64 -9.61
N ARG A 144 -20.92 10.62 -8.72
CA ARG A 144 -21.08 12.05 -9.01
C ARG A 144 -19.82 12.66 -9.64
N TYR A 145 -18.91 11.84 -10.12
CA TYR A 145 -17.69 12.29 -10.77
C TYR A 145 -18.02 13.15 -11.99
N HIS A 146 -17.50 14.36 -12.03
CA HIS A 146 -17.52 15.23 -13.20
C HIS A 146 -16.21 15.10 -13.97
N GLU A 147 -16.29 14.86 -15.28
CA GLU A 147 -15.10 14.73 -16.15
C GLU A 147 -14.31 16.04 -16.24
N GLU A 148 -14.99 17.17 -16.09
CA GLU A 148 -14.36 18.47 -16.07
C GLU A 148 -14.18 18.95 -14.62
N PRO A 149 -12.96 19.29 -14.20
CA PRO A 149 -12.74 19.87 -12.88
C PRO A 149 -13.43 21.25 -12.82
N GLU A 150 -14.17 21.50 -11.73
CA GLU A 150 -14.68 22.84 -11.45
C GLU A 150 -13.54 23.85 -11.49
N THR A 151 -13.74 24.95 -12.22
CA THR A 151 -12.76 26.02 -12.32
C THR A 151 -12.74 26.83 -11.02
N GLY A 152 -11.55 27.04 -10.43
CA GLY A 152 -11.35 27.89 -9.27
C GLY A 152 -10.68 27.18 -8.08
N TYR A 153 -10.54 27.93 -6.98
CA TYR A 153 -9.86 27.46 -5.74
C TYR A 153 -10.60 26.33 -5.00
N ARG A 154 -11.86 26.08 -5.31
CA ARG A 154 -12.69 25.01 -4.77
C ARG A 154 -12.97 23.97 -5.83
N ARG A 155 -11.93 23.31 -6.32
CA ARG A 155 -12.13 22.07 -7.09
C ARG A 155 -12.70 21.02 -6.14
N SER A 156 -14.01 20.91 -6.08
CA SER A 156 -14.67 19.86 -5.32
C SER A 156 -14.66 18.56 -6.14
N THR A 157 -13.53 17.92 -6.15
CA THR A 157 -13.48 16.48 -6.46
C THR A 157 -13.88 15.74 -5.21
N PHE A 158 -14.98 15.89 -4.59
CA PHE A 158 -15.46 15.20 -3.36
C PHE A 158 -14.40 14.59 -2.43
N LYS A 159 -13.13 14.60 -2.81
CA LYS A 159 -11.97 14.12 -2.06
C LYS A 159 -11.28 15.26 -1.33
N HIS A 160 -10.86 14.98 -0.10
CA HIS A 160 -10.04 15.93 0.62
C HIS A 160 -8.75 16.22 -0.15
N GLN A 161 -8.36 17.51 -0.30
CA GLN A 161 -7.22 17.91 -1.12
C GLN A 161 -5.91 17.22 -0.72
N TYR A 162 -5.70 16.97 0.57
CA TYR A 162 -4.54 16.23 1.06
C TYR A 162 -4.53 14.78 0.54
N GLN A 163 -5.66 14.09 0.60
CA GLN A 163 -5.81 12.73 0.09
C GLN A 163 -5.52 12.65 -1.41
N ARG A 164 -6.08 13.57 -2.19
CA ARG A 164 -5.77 13.69 -3.60
C ARG A 164 -4.28 13.89 -3.84
N GLY A 165 -3.64 14.77 -3.05
CA GLY A 165 -2.20 15.02 -3.13
C GLY A 165 -1.35 13.77 -2.82
N VAL A 166 -1.77 12.94 -1.87
CA VAL A 166 -1.13 11.65 -1.58
C VAL A 166 -1.24 10.72 -2.79
N GLY A 167 -2.43 10.58 -3.38
CA GLY A 167 -2.64 9.79 -4.58
C GLY A 167 -1.80 10.29 -5.75
N MET A 168 -1.81 11.60 -6.04
CA MET A 168 -0.99 12.21 -7.09
C MET A 168 0.50 11.88 -6.92
N LYS A 169 0.99 11.91 -5.69
CA LYS A 169 2.39 11.64 -5.37
C LYS A 169 2.77 10.17 -5.51
N LEU A 170 1.93 9.25 -4.99
CA LEU A 170 2.23 7.83 -4.94
C LEU A 170 1.91 7.11 -6.27
N MET A 171 0.87 7.54 -6.98
CA MET A 171 0.47 6.96 -8.27
C MET A 171 1.13 7.63 -9.47
N ASN A 172 1.85 8.74 -9.26
CA ASN A 172 2.33 9.60 -10.34
C ASN A 172 1.23 9.98 -11.35
N ASN A 173 0.00 10.20 -10.85
CA ASN A 173 -1.21 10.48 -11.63
C ASN A 173 -1.73 11.87 -11.27
N VAL A 174 -2.07 12.67 -12.29
CA VAL A 174 -2.55 14.06 -12.12
C VAL A 174 -3.88 14.16 -11.37
N ASP A 175 -4.72 13.12 -11.39
CA ASP A 175 -6.00 13.09 -10.70
C ASP A 175 -5.86 12.64 -9.25
N GLY A 176 -4.81 11.87 -8.94
CA GLY A 176 -4.54 11.32 -7.62
C GLY A 176 -5.44 10.14 -7.23
N TYR A 177 -6.22 9.61 -8.17
CA TYR A 177 -7.05 8.41 -8.03
C TYR A 177 -7.45 7.88 -9.42
N ILE A 178 -7.89 6.63 -9.47
CA ILE A 178 -8.54 6.04 -10.64
C ILE A 178 -10.03 5.82 -10.37
N ARG A 179 -10.80 5.63 -11.42
CA ARG A 179 -12.21 5.25 -11.29
C ARG A 179 -12.33 3.77 -10.98
N PHE A 180 -13.33 3.40 -10.18
CA PHE A 180 -13.59 2.00 -9.86
C PHE A 180 -13.81 1.13 -11.11
N ASN A 181 -14.44 1.65 -12.15
CA ASN A 181 -14.67 0.90 -13.40
C ASN A 181 -13.38 0.61 -14.20
N THR A 182 -12.28 1.30 -13.93
CA THR A 182 -10.96 1.04 -14.55
C THR A 182 -10.02 0.27 -13.62
N LEU A 183 -10.47 -0.11 -12.43
CA LEU A 183 -9.63 -0.79 -11.45
C LEU A 183 -9.15 -2.15 -11.97
N GLN A 184 -10.04 -2.94 -12.63
CA GLN A 184 -9.66 -4.24 -13.16
C GLN A 184 -8.55 -4.12 -14.21
N ASP A 185 -8.72 -3.23 -15.18
CA ASP A 185 -7.71 -3.01 -16.24
C ASP A 185 -6.35 -2.60 -15.64
N THR A 186 -6.36 -1.79 -14.58
CA THR A 186 -5.15 -1.37 -13.88
C THR A 186 -4.49 -2.55 -13.17
N LEU A 187 -5.25 -3.41 -12.49
CA LEU A 187 -4.75 -4.60 -11.82
C LEU A 187 -4.17 -5.62 -12.82
N ASP A 188 -4.84 -5.80 -13.95
CA ASP A 188 -4.39 -6.71 -15.02
C ASP A 188 -3.05 -6.25 -15.62
N LEU A 189 -2.84 -4.94 -15.79
CA LEU A 189 -1.56 -4.39 -16.24
C LEU A 189 -0.46 -4.62 -15.21
N ILE A 190 -0.70 -4.32 -13.94
CA ILE A 190 0.27 -4.50 -12.85
C ILE A 190 0.67 -5.97 -12.69
N SER A 191 -0.26 -6.90 -12.83
CA SER A 191 0.02 -8.33 -12.68
C SER A 191 0.97 -8.88 -13.76
N GLN A 192 1.07 -8.21 -14.91
CA GLN A 192 1.95 -8.59 -16.02
C GLN A 192 3.38 -8.06 -15.87
N GLU A 193 3.61 -7.11 -14.95
CA GLU A 193 4.94 -6.58 -14.69
C GLU A 193 5.75 -7.55 -13.83
N THR A 194 7.02 -7.75 -14.17
CA THR A 194 7.93 -8.61 -13.38
C THR A 194 8.51 -7.82 -12.20
N THR A 195 8.53 -8.43 -11.01
CA THR A 195 9.23 -7.89 -9.83
C THR A 195 10.68 -8.35 -9.79
N GLU A 196 11.64 -7.40 -9.68
CA GLU A 196 13.06 -7.75 -9.71
C GLU A 196 13.64 -8.13 -8.33
N ASP A 197 13.22 -7.50 -7.23
CA ASP A 197 13.74 -7.79 -5.88
C ASP A 197 12.60 -7.84 -4.86
N VAL A 198 12.58 -8.84 -3.98
CA VAL A 198 11.54 -9.01 -2.95
C VAL A 198 12.18 -9.13 -1.57
N TYR A 199 11.75 -8.28 -0.65
CA TYR A 199 12.09 -8.36 0.78
C TYR A 199 10.85 -8.77 1.57
N ASN A 200 11.04 -9.63 2.56
CA ASN A 200 9.98 -10.03 3.48
C ASN A 200 10.26 -9.47 4.89
N VAL A 201 9.34 -8.67 5.38
CA VAL A 201 9.39 -8.11 6.72
C VAL A 201 8.42 -8.87 7.62
N VAL A 202 8.91 -9.40 8.72
CA VAL A 202 8.10 -10.07 9.75
C VAL A 202 8.05 -9.19 10.99
N MET A 203 6.84 -8.96 11.50
CA MET A 203 6.61 -8.20 12.74
C MET A 203 6.14 -9.11 13.87
N ASP A 204 6.48 -8.75 15.10
CA ASP A 204 5.87 -9.33 16.29
C ASP A 204 4.47 -8.77 16.56
N ASP A 205 3.77 -9.29 17.58
CA ASP A 205 2.41 -8.87 17.92
C ASP A 205 2.34 -7.44 18.50
N ASP A 206 3.48 -6.87 18.90
CA ASP A 206 3.62 -5.49 19.37
C ASP A 206 3.93 -4.50 18.24
N GLY A 207 4.12 -4.98 16.97
CA GLY A 207 4.40 -4.16 15.80
C GLY A 207 5.88 -3.82 15.61
N ASN A 208 6.80 -4.52 16.31
CA ASN A 208 8.24 -4.34 16.10
C ASN A 208 8.71 -5.26 14.96
N ILE A 209 9.67 -4.79 14.17
CA ILE A 209 10.30 -5.61 13.13
C ILE A 209 11.10 -6.73 13.80
N LYS A 210 10.69 -7.98 13.53
CA LYS A 210 11.35 -9.19 14.02
C LYS A 210 12.45 -9.67 13.08
N SER A 211 12.23 -9.58 11.78
CA SER A 211 13.23 -9.93 10.77
C SER A 211 12.93 -9.23 9.44
N VAL A 212 13.99 -9.02 8.66
CA VAL A 212 13.92 -8.60 7.25
C VAL A 212 14.77 -9.62 6.47
N GLN A 213 14.18 -10.27 5.49
CA GLN A 213 14.84 -11.29 4.69
C GLN A 213 14.74 -10.92 3.21
N ASN A 214 15.87 -11.00 2.49
CA ASN A 214 15.84 -11.04 1.04
C ASN A 214 15.40 -12.46 0.63
N ILE A 215 14.37 -12.57 -0.18
CA ILE A 215 13.77 -13.87 -0.54
C ILE A 215 14.63 -14.61 -1.60
N PHE A 216 15.58 -13.91 -2.22
CA PHE A 216 16.46 -14.45 -3.27
C PHE A 216 17.89 -14.78 -2.80
N GLU A 217 18.21 -14.62 -1.53
CA GLU A 217 19.40 -15.19 -0.88
C GLU A 217 19.02 -16.52 -0.18
#